data_97624c3714ad979b608ca6f378bb0798
#
_entry.id   97624c3714ad979b608ca6f378bb0798
#
_cell.length_a   1.000
_cell.length_b   1.000
_cell.length_c   1.000
_cell.angle_alpha   90.00
_cell.angle_beta   90.00
_cell.angle_gamma   90.00
#
_symmetry.space_group_name_H-M   'P 1'
#
loop_
_entity.id
_entity.type
_entity.pdbx_description
1 polymer ?
#
loop_
_entity_poly.entity_id
_entity_poly.type
_entity_poly.pdbx_seq_one_letter_code
_entity_poly.pdbx_strand_id
1 'polypeptide(L)'
;MTTCGEFLVKQLEAWGVETVFGIPGVHTVELYRGLPGSRIRHVTPRHEQGAGFMADGYARVTGKPGVCFIITGPGMTNILTAMAQAYADSIPMLVISSVNERARLAHGNGYLHELPNQRNLAGNVCAFSHTLMSAEELPAVLARAFAVFDSERPRPVHIELPLDVITAPAEHLALRPRIVASRPAPALAPLREAAARLRNAKKPLLLLGGGCVEAAAEARALAAALDAPTALTINAKGLLPADHPLLLGSNQSCVPVRELAAEADVVLAIGTELGETDYDVVFDGGFALAGELIRIDIDPQQLMRNYTPSLAIHSDARLAMRVLLAELPGGEASPDSPGARRAAAVRQRLAEDFAGWSHYRQLFAAILAEWPDARFVGDSTQTVYSGNHLVDLDEPRRWFNASTGYGTLGYGLPAAIGAKLGEPGRPVVSLMGDGGLQFTLPELASAVEAKVGIVVLLWNNHGYGEIKRYMERREITPLGVDIYTPDFLAIARGFGCAAERARDLEHLRELLRGAPADRPLIVEVLQAEPFHP
;
A
#
# COMPACT_ATOMS: atom_id res chain seq x y z
N MET A 1 1.66 38.74 -11.50
CA MET A 1 0.61 37.98 -12.19
C MET A 1 0.68 36.53 -11.70
N THR A 2 -0.34 35.98 -11.05
CA THR A 2 -0.37 34.58 -10.62
C THR A 2 -0.85 33.71 -11.77
N THR A 3 -0.08 32.71 -12.14
CA THR A 3 -0.48 31.73 -13.19
C THR A 3 -1.37 30.63 -12.62
N CYS A 4 -2.02 29.86 -13.50
CA CYS A 4 -2.79 28.67 -13.10
C CYS A 4 -1.91 27.65 -12.35
N GLY A 5 -0.64 27.45 -12.76
CA GLY A 5 0.30 26.58 -12.06
C GLY A 5 0.63 27.06 -10.65
N GLU A 6 0.86 28.37 -10.47
CA GLU A 6 1.09 28.95 -9.14
C GLU A 6 -0.18 28.86 -8.25
N PHE A 7 -1.36 29.10 -8.83
CA PHE A 7 -2.62 28.96 -8.12
C PHE A 7 -2.86 27.52 -7.67
N LEU A 8 -2.55 26.54 -8.51
CA LEU A 8 -2.63 25.12 -8.16
C LEU A 8 -1.82 24.81 -6.90
N VAL A 9 -0.55 25.24 -6.83
CA VAL A 9 0.30 25.01 -5.65
C VAL A 9 -0.29 25.65 -4.39
N LYS A 10 -0.76 26.90 -4.48
CA LYS A 10 -1.42 27.59 -3.37
C LYS A 10 -2.68 26.86 -2.90
N GLN A 11 -3.47 26.32 -3.84
CA GLN A 11 -4.68 25.56 -3.51
C GLN A 11 -4.36 24.22 -2.85
N LEU A 12 -3.33 23.51 -3.34
CA LEU A 12 -2.87 22.25 -2.71
C LEU A 12 -2.33 22.50 -1.29
N GLU A 13 -1.54 23.57 -1.11
CA GLU A 13 -1.06 23.97 0.22
C GLU A 13 -2.22 24.29 1.18
N ALA A 14 -3.21 25.05 0.71
CA ALA A 14 -4.40 25.39 1.49
C ALA A 14 -5.22 24.14 1.87
N TRP A 15 -5.11 23.05 1.11
CA TRP A 15 -5.79 21.78 1.37
C TRP A 15 -4.94 20.78 2.17
N GLY A 16 -3.77 21.21 2.65
CA GLY A 16 -2.94 20.42 3.56
C GLY A 16 -2.03 19.43 2.85
N VAL A 17 -1.71 19.64 1.57
CA VAL A 17 -0.63 18.93 0.91
C VAL A 17 0.70 19.44 1.47
N GLU A 18 1.52 18.54 1.98
CA GLU A 18 2.79 18.87 2.64
C GLU A 18 4.01 18.45 1.81
N THR A 19 3.83 17.49 0.89
CA THR A 19 4.93 16.95 0.09
C THR A 19 4.47 16.68 -1.34
N VAL A 20 5.30 17.02 -2.31
CA VAL A 20 5.15 16.64 -3.72
C VAL A 20 6.40 15.93 -4.21
N PHE A 21 6.21 14.92 -5.05
CA PHE A 21 7.25 14.11 -5.67
C PHE A 21 7.30 14.36 -7.16
N GLY A 22 8.45 14.65 -7.73
CA GLY A 22 8.52 14.88 -9.17
C GLY A 22 9.87 15.36 -9.66
N ILE A 23 10.07 15.27 -10.97
CA ILE A 23 11.27 15.72 -11.66
C ILE A 23 10.89 16.95 -12.50
N PRO A 24 11.56 18.11 -12.32
CA PRO A 24 11.30 19.27 -13.14
C PRO A 24 11.73 19.03 -14.60
N GLY A 25 10.92 19.49 -15.53
CA GLY A 25 11.22 19.43 -16.95
C GLY A 25 10.56 20.61 -17.68
N VAL A 26 10.94 20.84 -18.94
CA VAL A 26 10.50 22.03 -19.71
C VAL A 26 8.99 22.25 -19.74
N HIS A 27 8.20 21.19 -19.70
CA HIS A 27 6.74 21.26 -19.69
C HIS A 27 6.13 21.41 -18.28
N THR A 28 6.91 21.26 -17.20
CA THR A 28 6.42 21.34 -15.81
C THR A 28 6.97 22.52 -15.03
N VAL A 29 7.90 23.32 -15.58
CA VAL A 29 8.53 24.46 -14.86
C VAL A 29 7.51 25.43 -14.28
N GLU A 30 6.36 25.60 -14.92
CA GLU A 30 5.29 26.47 -14.43
C GLU A 30 4.55 25.90 -13.20
N LEU A 31 4.51 24.59 -13.03
CA LEU A 31 4.08 23.97 -11.76
C LEU A 31 5.08 24.27 -10.64
N TYR A 32 6.37 24.18 -10.97
CA TYR A 32 7.45 24.43 -10.01
C TYR A 32 7.58 25.91 -9.62
N ARG A 33 7.07 26.84 -10.45
CA ARG A 33 7.08 28.28 -10.14
C ARG A 33 6.36 28.59 -8.82
N GLY A 34 5.33 27.85 -8.46
CA GLY A 34 4.56 28.05 -7.22
C GLY A 34 5.21 27.45 -5.97
N LEU A 35 6.20 26.55 -6.10
CA LEU A 35 6.78 25.83 -4.94
C LEU A 35 7.72 26.72 -4.08
N PRO A 36 8.61 27.54 -4.65
CA PRO A 36 9.42 28.47 -3.86
C PRO A 36 8.53 29.43 -3.04
N GLY A 37 8.71 29.44 -1.73
CA GLY A 37 7.89 30.25 -0.82
C GLY A 37 6.61 29.57 -0.32
N SER A 38 6.24 28.40 -0.82
CA SER A 38 5.20 27.53 -0.23
C SER A 38 5.78 26.69 0.91
N ARG A 39 4.92 26.11 1.72
CA ARG A 39 5.29 25.13 2.78
C ARG A 39 5.40 23.71 2.25
N ILE A 40 5.06 23.49 0.97
CA ILE A 40 5.12 22.16 0.35
C ILE A 40 6.57 21.76 0.15
N ARG A 41 6.98 20.66 0.75
CA ARG A 41 8.28 20.05 0.51
C ARG A 41 8.30 19.40 -0.87
N HIS A 42 9.28 19.73 -1.69
CA HIS A 42 9.55 19.03 -2.93
C HIS A 42 10.61 17.95 -2.71
N VAL A 43 10.39 16.76 -3.27
CA VAL A 43 11.33 15.63 -3.26
C VAL A 43 11.58 15.18 -4.70
N THR A 44 12.86 15.15 -5.10
CA THR A 44 13.26 14.77 -6.45
C THR A 44 13.61 13.29 -6.52
N PRO A 45 12.77 12.44 -7.12
CA PRO A 45 13.14 11.05 -7.45
C PRO A 45 14.15 11.04 -8.60
N ARG A 46 14.68 9.88 -8.93
CA ARG A 46 15.55 9.69 -10.10
C ARG A 46 14.81 9.07 -11.29
N HIS A 47 13.55 8.65 -11.04
CA HIS A 47 12.64 8.11 -12.04
C HIS A 47 11.20 8.40 -11.60
N GLU A 48 10.26 8.64 -12.53
CA GLU A 48 8.89 8.96 -12.17
C GLU A 48 8.13 7.78 -11.55
N GLN A 49 8.53 6.55 -11.85
CA GLN A 49 8.05 5.37 -11.12
C GLN A 49 8.42 5.47 -9.63
N GLY A 50 9.64 5.93 -9.32
CA GLY A 50 10.07 6.23 -7.96
C GLY A 50 9.22 7.32 -7.29
N ALA A 51 8.85 8.38 -8.04
CA ALA A 51 7.92 9.40 -7.55
C ALA A 51 6.58 8.79 -7.10
N GLY A 52 6.00 7.96 -7.95
CA GLY A 52 4.73 7.30 -7.65
C GLY A 52 4.81 6.34 -6.46
N PHE A 53 5.87 5.55 -6.36
CA PHE A 53 6.07 4.67 -5.19
C PHE A 53 6.35 5.46 -3.90
N MET A 54 7.08 6.58 -3.95
CA MET A 54 7.22 7.48 -2.80
C MET A 54 5.86 8.04 -2.36
N ALA A 55 5.04 8.47 -3.33
CA ALA A 55 3.67 8.95 -3.07
C ALA A 55 2.78 7.86 -2.46
N ASP A 56 2.88 6.62 -2.92
CA ASP A 56 2.17 5.46 -2.36
C ASP A 56 2.58 5.21 -0.91
N GLY A 57 3.89 5.07 -0.63
CA GLY A 57 4.38 4.85 0.73
C GLY A 57 4.01 5.97 1.70
N TYR A 58 4.08 7.24 1.25
CA TYR A 58 3.61 8.40 2.00
C TYR A 58 2.12 8.31 2.35
N ALA A 59 1.29 7.96 1.35
CA ALA A 59 -0.15 7.86 1.54
C ALA A 59 -0.53 6.72 2.51
N ARG A 60 0.16 5.59 2.45
CA ARG A 60 -0.11 4.44 3.34
C ARG A 60 0.10 4.78 4.81
N VAL A 61 1.18 5.47 5.16
CA VAL A 61 1.47 5.79 6.56
C VAL A 61 0.66 6.98 7.06
N THR A 62 0.45 8.01 6.22
CA THR A 62 -0.24 9.24 6.64
C THR A 62 -1.76 9.20 6.51
N GLY A 63 -2.29 8.36 5.62
CA GLY A 63 -3.70 8.39 5.22
C GLY A 63 -4.08 9.60 4.34
N LYS A 64 -3.10 10.43 3.95
CA LYS A 64 -3.27 11.57 3.04
C LYS A 64 -2.91 11.14 1.61
N PRO A 65 -3.49 11.74 0.56
CA PRO A 65 -3.07 11.44 -0.80
C PRO A 65 -1.61 11.82 -1.02
N GLY A 66 -0.85 10.92 -1.67
CA GLY A 66 0.47 11.25 -2.21
C GLY A 66 0.31 12.08 -3.49
N VAL A 67 1.13 13.11 -3.67
CA VAL A 67 1.01 14.04 -4.81
C VAL A 67 2.26 14.02 -5.68
N CYS A 68 2.09 13.82 -6.99
CA CYS A 68 3.18 13.81 -7.96
C CYS A 68 3.03 14.91 -9.01
N PHE A 69 4.15 15.57 -9.34
CA PHE A 69 4.25 16.52 -10.47
C PHE A 69 5.07 15.85 -11.58
N ILE A 70 4.42 15.54 -12.70
CA ILE A 70 4.96 14.64 -13.73
C ILE A 70 4.98 15.34 -15.09
N ILE A 71 6.09 15.20 -15.82
CA ILE A 71 6.18 15.71 -17.18
C ILE A 71 5.36 14.84 -18.13
N THR A 72 4.78 15.45 -19.17
CA THR A 72 4.09 14.76 -20.27
C THR A 72 5.01 13.78 -21.00
N GLY A 73 4.44 12.82 -21.71
CA GLY A 73 5.19 11.85 -22.49
C GLY A 73 5.94 10.85 -21.62
N PRO A 74 7.29 10.84 -21.63
CA PRO A 74 8.09 9.83 -20.94
C PRO A 74 7.80 9.78 -19.43
N GLY A 75 7.59 10.90 -18.75
CA GLY A 75 7.28 10.89 -17.33
C GLY A 75 5.95 10.21 -17.03
N MET A 76 4.92 10.47 -17.84
CA MET A 76 3.63 9.82 -17.68
C MET A 76 3.70 8.32 -17.98
N THR A 77 4.43 7.89 -18.98
CA THR A 77 4.61 6.45 -19.24
C THR A 77 5.40 5.77 -18.12
N ASN A 78 6.38 6.45 -17.55
CA ASN A 78 7.20 5.92 -16.44
C ASN A 78 6.40 5.74 -15.13
N ILE A 79 5.47 6.64 -14.79
CA ILE A 79 4.72 6.57 -13.52
C ILE A 79 3.59 5.53 -13.54
N LEU A 80 3.14 5.06 -14.71
CA LEU A 80 1.96 4.19 -14.83
C LEU A 80 2.04 2.93 -13.97
N THR A 81 3.21 2.30 -13.87
CA THR A 81 3.39 1.12 -13.01
C THR A 81 3.06 1.45 -11.55
N ALA A 82 3.53 2.58 -11.04
CA ALA A 82 3.25 3.00 -9.67
C ALA A 82 1.78 3.39 -9.47
N MET A 83 1.16 4.04 -10.46
CA MET A 83 -0.28 4.30 -10.44
C MET A 83 -1.09 3.01 -10.42
N ALA A 84 -0.69 2.00 -11.21
CA ALA A 84 -1.37 0.70 -11.25
C ALA A 84 -1.26 -0.05 -9.92
N GLN A 85 -0.09 -0.01 -9.25
CA GLN A 85 0.08 -0.56 -7.90
C GLN A 85 -0.84 0.15 -6.89
N ALA A 86 -0.86 1.47 -6.89
CA ALA A 86 -1.74 2.26 -6.02
C ALA A 86 -3.23 2.01 -6.33
N TYR A 87 -3.58 1.82 -7.62
CA TYR A 87 -4.93 1.45 -8.04
C TYR A 87 -5.33 0.09 -7.48
N ALA A 88 -4.50 -0.93 -7.64
CA ALA A 88 -4.77 -2.28 -7.15
C ALA A 88 -4.98 -2.28 -5.63
N ASP A 89 -4.13 -1.60 -4.87
CA ASP A 89 -4.17 -1.57 -3.41
C ASP A 89 -5.10 -0.50 -2.81
N SER A 90 -5.81 0.26 -3.64
CA SER A 90 -6.75 1.31 -3.17
C SER A 90 -6.06 2.42 -2.38
N ILE A 91 -4.93 2.93 -2.91
CA ILE A 91 -4.14 4.00 -2.30
C ILE A 91 -4.44 5.34 -2.98
N PRO A 92 -4.75 6.39 -2.20
CA PRO A 92 -5.03 7.71 -2.75
C PRO A 92 -3.73 8.35 -3.30
N MET A 93 -3.74 8.69 -4.59
CA MET A 93 -2.62 9.31 -5.28
C MET A 93 -3.13 10.37 -6.25
N LEU A 94 -2.61 11.59 -6.18
CA LEU A 94 -2.90 12.67 -7.11
C LEU A 94 -1.72 12.87 -8.05
N VAL A 95 -1.89 12.52 -9.31
CA VAL A 95 -0.88 12.74 -10.36
C VAL A 95 -1.29 13.97 -11.17
N ILE A 96 -0.47 15.00 -11.08
CA ILE A 96 -0.63 16.23 -11.85
C ILE A 96 0.44 16.25 -12.91
N SER A 97 0.04 16.24 -14.18
CA SER A 97 0.97 16.29 -15.29
C SER A 97 0.78 17.54 -16.15
N SER A 98 1.80 17.87 -16.91
CA SER A 98 1.63 18.74 -18.07
C SER A 98 1.13 17.94 -19.29
N VAL A 99 0.70 18.64 -20.34
CA VAL A 99 0.47 18.11 -21.68
C VAL A 99 0.70 19.24 -22.69
N ASN A 100 0.94 18.91 -23.96
CA ASN A 100 1.10 19.92 -25.00
C ASN A 100 -0.07 20.92 -25.05
N GLU A 101 0.14 22.10 -25.62
CA GLU A 101 -0.90 23.12 -25.78
C GLU A 101 -2.19 22.53 -26.39
N ARG A 102 -3.36 23.05 -25.99
CA ARG A 102 -4.67 22.56 -26.47
C ARG A 102 -4.77 22.49 -28.00
N ALA A 103 -4.19 23.47 -28.68
CA ALA A 103 -4.15 23.54 -30.15
C ALA A 103 -3.24 22.48 -30.80
N ARG A 104 -2.47 21.73 -30.00
CA ARG A 104 -1.47 20.76 -30.50
C ARG A 104 -1.72 19.32 -29.98
N LEU A 105 -2.81 19.12 -29.22
CA LEU A 105 -3.10 17.82 -28.62
C LEU A 105 -3.36 16.77 -29.70
N ALA A 106 -2.65 15.64 -29.63
CA ALA A 106 -2.85 14.46 -30.45
C ALA A 106 -2.73 14.69 -31.98
N HIS A 107 -1.96 15.66 -32.41
CA HIS A 107 -1.77 15.96 -33.86
C HIS A 107 -0.81 14.99 -34.55
N GLY A 108 0.11 14.35 -33.81
CA GLY A 108 1.12 13.47 -34.37
C GLY A 108 2.20 14.23 -35.21
N ASN A 109 2.43 15.50 -34.89
CA ASN A 109 3.38 16.34 -35.59
C ASN A 109 4.80 16.25 -35.03
N GLY A 110 5.05 15.35 -34.06
CA GLY A 110 6.36 15.19 -33.44
C GLY A 110 6.71 16.31 -32.48
N TYR A 111 5.71 16.90 -31.81
CA TYR A 111 5.96 17.85 -30.74
C TYR A 111 6.70 17.16 -29.58
N LEU A 112 7.56 17.90 -28.89
CA LEU A 112 8.32 17.35 -27.76
C LEU A 112 7.37 16.69 -26.75
N HIS A 113 7.68 15.44 -26.35
CA HIS A 113 6.91 14.64 -25.39
C HIS A 113 5.44 14.39 -25.80
N GLU A 114 5.12 14.47 -27.07
CA GLU A 114 3.79 14.21 -27.57
C GLU A 114 3.41 12.73 -27.39
N LEU A 115 2.22 12.49 -26.87
CA LEU A 115 1.56 11.19 -26.86
C LEU A 115 0.25 11.29 -27.62
N PRO A 116 -0.18 10.22 -28.34
CA PRO A 116 -1.45 10.23 -29.07
C PRO A 116 -2.65 10.50 -28.17
N ASN A 117 -2.66 9.97 -26.93
CA ASN A 117 -3.73 10.21 -25.98
C ASN A 117 -3.27 9.89 -24.54
N GLN A 118 -2.59 10.87 -23.91
CA GLN A 118 -2.07 10.73 -22.54
C GLN A 118 -3.20 10.53 -21.51
N ARG A 119 -4.31 11.26 -21.67
CA ARG A 119 -5.46 11.14 -20.79
C ARG A 119 -6.03 9.72 -20.75
N ASN A 120 -6.22 9.10 -21.92
CA ASN A 120 -6.73 7.73 -21.98
C ASN A 120 -5.72 6.71 -21.47
N LEU A 121 -4.43 6.93 -21.71
CA LEU A 121 -3.37 6.08 -21.18
C LEU A 121 -3.42 6.02 -19.65
N ALA A 122 -3.45 7.16 -18.98
CA ALA A 122 -3.58 7.26 -17.53
C ALA A 122 -4.94 6.77 -17.02
N GLY A 123 -6.00 6.96 -17.80
CA GLY A 123 -7.37 6.58 -17.45
C GLY A 123 -7.57 5.09 -17.12
N ASN A 124 -6.67 4.21 -17.57
CA ASN A 124 -6.74 2.77 -17.29
C ASN A 124 -6.24 2.39 -15.88
N VAL A 125 -5.55 3.30 -15.18
CA VAL A 125 -4.94 3.06 -13.86
C VAL A 125 -5.32 4.12 -12.83
N CYS A 126 -6.47 4.78 -13.02
CA CYS A 126 -6.98 5.79 -12.09
C CYS A 126 -8.51 5.81 -12.03
N ALA A 127 -9.08 6.45 -11.03
CA ALA A 127 -10.53 6.63 -10.90
C ALA A 127 -11.07 7.52 -12.04
N PHE A 128 -10.32 8.57 -12.37
CA PHE A 128 -10.54 9.37 -13.57
C PHE A 128 -9.26 10.08 -13.99
N SER A 129 -9.19 10.41 -15.27
CA SER A 129 -8.18 11.29 -15.85
C SER A 129 -8.89 12.47 -16.50
N HIS A 130 -8.40 13.69 -16.25
CA HIS A 130 -9.03 14.94 -16.74
C HIS A 130 -8.02 15.88 -17.37
N THR A 131 -8.33 16.37 -18.59
CA THR A 131 -7.59 17.44 -19.23
C THR A 131 -8.19 18.77 -18.83
N LEU A 132 -7.44 19.65 -18.18
CA LEU A 132 -7.92 20.95 -17.72
C LEU A 132 -8.02 21.91 -18.92
N MET A 133 -9.22 22.31 -19.30
CA MET A 133 -9.42 23.14 -20.49
C MET A 133 -9.34 24.65 -20.19
N SER A 134 -9.47 25.07 -18.92
CA SER A 134 -9.27 26.45 -18.48
C SER A 134 -8.82 26.49 -17.01
N ALA A 135 -8.24 27.61 -16.58
CA ALA A 135 -7.84 27.80 -15.18
C ALA A 135 -9.05 27.79 -14.23
N GLU A 136 -10.23 28.22 -14.69
CA GLU A 136 -11.46 28.28 -13.92
C GLU A 136 -11.99 26.91 -13.50
N GLU A 137 -11.66 25.84 -14.26
CA GLU A 137 -12.06 24.46 -13.92
C GLU A 137 -11.26 23.90 -12.74
N LEU A 138 -10.03 24.40 -12.52
CA LEU A 138 -9.09 23.80 -11.59
C LEU A 138 -9.65 23.55 -10.18
N PRO A 139 -10.32 24.52 -9.52
CA PRO A 139 -10.87 24.30 -8.18
C PRO A 139 -11.93 23.19 -8.13
N ALA A 140 -12.74 23.05 -9.17
CA ALA A 140 -13.79 22.03 -9.23
C ALA A 140 -13.22 20.64 -9.50
N VAL A 141 -12.23 20.54 -10.41
CA VAL A 141 -11.58 19.27 -10.73
C VAL A 141 -10.76 18.74 -9.55
N LEU A 142 -10.05 19.62 -8.84
CA LEU A 142 -9.37 19.25 -7.59
C LEU A 142 -10.36 18.81 -6.52
N ALA A 143 -11.47 19.52 -6.33
CA ALA A 143 -12.50 19.12 -5.37
C ALA A 143 -13.05 17.72 -5.68
N ARG A 144 -13.28 17.40 -6.95
CA ARG A 144 -13.68 16.07 -7.40
C ARG A 144 -12.60 15.01 -7.08
N ALA A 145 -11.33 15.32 -7.29
CA ALA A 145 -10.22 14.41 -6.98
C ALA A 145 -10.19 14.07 -5.49
N PHE A 146 -10.28 15.08 -4.63
CA PHE A 146 -10.30 14.87 -3.18
C PHE A 146 -11.56 14.17 -2.69
N ALA A 147 -12.72 14.36 -3.34
CA ALA A 147 -13.93 13.61 -3.01
C ALA A 147 -13.77 12.10 -3.22
N VAL A 148 -13.04 11.67 -4.28
CA VAL A 148 -12.68 10.26 -4.45
C VAL A 148 -11.86 9.75 -3.26
N PHE A 149 -10.85 10.52 -2.81
CA PHE A 149 -10.00 10.10 -1.69
C PHE A 149 -10.73 10.06 -0.34
N ASP A 150 -11.67 10.96 -0.13
CA ASP A 150 -12.36 11.13 1.14
C ASP A 150 -13.55 10.18 1.32
N SER A 151 -14.30 9.88 0.25
CA SER A 151 -15.65 9.29 0.38
C SER A 151 -15.92 8.05 -0.49
N GLU A 152 -15.02 7.73 -1.41
CA GLU A 152 -15.13 6.54 -2.24
C GLU A 152 -14.02 5.53 -1.89
N ARG A 153 -13.96 4.42 -2.63
CA ARG A 153 -12.79 3.56 -2.64
C ARG A 153 -11.62 4.35 -3.21
N PRO A 154 -10.55 4.62 -2.44
CA PRO A 154 -9.44 5.42 -2.93
C PRO A 154 -8.80 4.79 -4.17
N ARG A 155 -8.49 5.64 -5.16
CA ARG A 155 -7.78 5.26 -6.39
C ARG A 155 -6.90 6.44 -6.81
N PRO A 156 -5.86 6.26 -7.60
CA PRO A 156 -5.18 7.37 -8.24
C PRO A 156 -6.14 8.25 -9.04
N VAL A 157 -5.85 9.55 -9.09
CA VAL A 157 -6.52 10.51 -9.96
C VAL A 157 -5.46 11.23 -10.78
N HIS A 158 -5.70 11.39 -12.06
CA HIS A 158 -4.81 12.11 -12.95
C HIS A 158 -5.47 13.39 -13.47
N ILE A 159 -4.72 14.50 -13.40
CA ILE A 159 -5.11 15.80 -13.98
C ILE A 159 -3.96 16.28 -14.85
N GLU A 160 -4.22 16.47 -16.15
CA GLU A 160 -3.23 17.02 -17.07
C GLU A 160 -3.56 18.49 -17.40
N LEU A 161 -2.52 19.33 -17.36
CA LEU A 161 -2.60 20.76 -17.63
C LEU A 161 -1.91 21.05 -18.96
N PRO A 162 -2.67 21.49 -19.99
CA PRO A 162 -2.07 22.02 -21.23
C PRO A 162 -1.16 23.22 -20.96
N LEU A 163 -0.06 23.34 -21.71
CA LEU A 163 0.94 24.41 -21.51
C LEU A 163 0.37 25.81 -21.60
N ASP A 164 -0.61 26.03 -22.45
CA ASP A 164 -1.30 27.32 -22.59
C ASP A 164 -2.31 27.58 -21.46
N VAL A 165 -2.76 26.54 -20.75
CA VAL A 165 -3.62 26.66 -19.55
C VAL A 165 -2.79 26.85 -18.28
N ILE A 166 -1.67 26.13 -18.14
CA ILE A 166 -0.84 26.21 -16.94
C ILE A 166 -0.24 27.62 -16.74
N THR A 167 0.01 28.33 -17.84
CA THR A 167 0.52 29.70 -17.86
C THR A 167 -0.59 30.76 -17.84
N ALA A 168 -1.86 30.39 -18.00
CA ALA A 168 -2.98 31.34 -18.03
C ALA A 168 -3.09 32.14 -16.72
N PRO A 169 -3.55 33.42 -16.78
CA PRO A 169 -3.78 34.23 -15.59
C PRO A 169 -4.82 33.61 -14.66
N ALA A 170 -4.54 33.58 -13.36
CA ALA A 170 -5.41 33.02 -12.34
C ALA A 170 -5.58 33.90 -11.08
N GLU A 171 -5.20 35.21 -11.16
CA GLU A 171 -5.37 36.14 -10.03
C GLU A 171 -6.82 36.34 -9.61
N HIS A 172 -7.75 36.18 -10.54
CA HIS A 172 -9.18 36.29 -10.32
C HIS A 172 -9.78 35.10 -9.57
N LEU A 173 -9.03 33.97 -9.44
CA LEU A 173 -9.47 32.80 -8.73
C LEU A 173 -9.22 32.95 -7.22
N ALA A 174 -10.24 32.68 -6.43
CA ALA A 174 -10.14 32.67 -4.98
C ALA A 174 -9.79 31.26 -4.47
N LEU A 175 -8.87 31.16 -3.50
CA LEU A 175 -8.62 29.92 -2.78
C LEU A 175 -9.90 29.42 -2.12
N ARG A 176 -10.20 28.16 -2.28
CA ARG A 176 -11.38 27.51 -1.69
C ARG A 176 -10.99 26.68 -0.48
N PRO A 177 -11.78 26.73 0.61
CA PRO A 177 -11.58 25.81 1.71
C PRO A 177 -11.81 24.37 1.24
N ARG A 178 -11.10 23.41 1.84
CA ARG A 178 -11.35 21.99 1.60
C ARG A 178 -12.68 21.61 2.22
N ILE A 179 -13.58 21.08 1.42
CA ILE A 179 -14.82 20.45 1.87
C ILE A 179 -14.60 18.95 1.82
N VAL A 180 -14.69 18.28 2.96
CA VAL A 180 -14.55 16.82 3.06
C VAL A 180 -15.92 16.20 2.84
N ALA A 181 -16.03 15.38 1.79
CA ALA A 181 -17.25 14.62 1.52
C ALA A 181 -17.45 13.54 2.60
N SER A 182 -18.68 13.37 3.08
CA SER A 182 -18.99 12.31 4.05
C SER A 182 -18.91 10.93 3.40
N ARG A 183 -18.38 9.96 4.14
CA ARG A 183 -18.41 8.55 3.72
C ARG A 183 -19.83 7.99 3.78
N PRO A 184 -20.18 6.99 2.95
CA PRO A 184 -21.51 6.40 2.93
C PRO A 184 -21.83 5.72 4.27
N ALA A 185 -22.96 6.13 4.87
CA ALA A 185 -23.49 5.47 6.05
C ALA A 185 -24.38 4.28 5.65
N PRO A 186 -24.41 3.20 6.45
CA PRO A 186 -25.19 2.02 6.12
C PRO A 186 -26.69 2.24 6.26
N ALA A 187 -27.48 1.56 5.43
CA ALA A 187 -28.90 1.42 5.67
C ALA A 187 -29.15 0.53 6.89
N LEU A 188 -30.04 0.94 7.81
CA LEU A 188 -30.26 0.25 9.08
C LEU A 188 -30.90 -1.14 8.92
N ALA A 189 -31.82 -1.31 7.98
CA ALA A 189 -32.53 -2.59 7.81
C ALA A 189 -31.57 -3.75 7.44
N PRO A 190 -30.71 -3.65 6.41
CA PRO A 190 -29.72 -4.68 6.11
C PRO A 190 -28.74 -4.94 7.27
N LEU A 191 -28.34 -3.89 8.03
CA LEU A 191 -27.43 -4.07 9.16
C LEU A 191 -28.10 -4.82 10.34
N ARG A 192 -29.37 -4.55 10.64
CA ARG A 192 -30.12 -5.31 11.63
C ARG A 192 -30.30 -6.77 11.22
N GLU A 193 -30.52 -7.01 9.94
CA GLU A 193 -30.54 -8.36 9.39
C GLU A 193 -29.18 -9.05 9.56
N ALA A 194 -28.07 -8.38 9.22
CA ALA A 194 -26.71 -8.88 9.45
C ALA A 194 -26.49 -9.23 10.94
N ALA A 195 -26.84 -8.30 11.85
CA ALA A 195 -26.71 -8.52 13.29
C ALA A 195 -27.54 -9.70 13.77
N ALA A 196 -28.76 -9.91 13.26
CA ALA A 196 -29.60 -11.06 13.59
C ALA A 196 -28.98 -12.39 13.14
N ARG A 197 -28.43 -12.45 11.91
CA ARG A 197 -27.72 -13.62 11.38
C ARG A 197 -26.48 -13.92 12.21
N LEU A 198 -25.66 -12.92 12.51
CA LEU A 198 -24.42 -13.04 13.30
C LEU A 198 -24.69 -13.51 14.75
N ARG A 199 -25.76 -13.00 15.40
CA ARG A 199 -26.15 -13.47 16.75
C ARG A 199 -26.52 -14.96 16.79
N ASN A 200 -27.06 -15.49 15.69
CA ASN A 200 -27.49 -16.89 15.60
C ASN A 200 -26.38 -17.81 15.10
N ALA A 201 -25.27 -17.26 14.59
CA ALA A 201 -24.14 -18.03 14.08
C ALA A 201 -23.53 -18.92 15.17
N LYS A 202 -23.18 -20.15 14.81
CA LYS A 202 -22.52 -21.13 15.71
C LYS A 202 -21.01 -21.18 15.45
N LYS A 203 -20.61 -20.89 14.23
CA LYS A 203 -19.21 -20.88 13.77
C LYS A 203 -18.92 -19.62 12.97
N PRO A 204 -19.07 -18.42 13.56
CA PRO A 204 -18.79 -17.18 12.83
C PRO A 204 -17.31 -17.07 12.46
N LEU A 205 -17.02 -16.38 11.34
CA LEU A 205 -15.68 -16.01 10.89
C LEU A 205 -15.68 -14.54 10.43
N LEU A 206 -14.65 -13.78 10.81
CA LEU A 206 -14.41 -12.44 10.29
C LEU A 206 -13.26 -12.44 9.27
N LEU A 207 -13.47 -11.76 8.14
CA LEU A 207 -12.47 -11.48 7.13
C LEU A 207 -12.36 -9.95 6.99
N LEU A 208 -11.27 -9.36 7.49
CA LEU A 208 -11.10 -7.92 7.50
C LEU A 208 -10.00 -7.48 6.53
N GLY A 209 -10.32 -6.54 5.66
CA GLY A 209 -9.39 -6.03 4.66
C GLY A 209 -8.85 -4.63 4.95
N GLY A 210 -8.03 -4.12 4.03
CA GLY A 210 -7.41 -2.80 4.08
C GLY A 210 -8.40 -1.64 4.23
N GLY A 211 -9.67 -1.82 3.82
CA GLY A 211 -10.74 -0.84 4.04
C GLY A 211 -11.08 -0.59 5.53
N CYS A 212 -10.58 -1.45 6.43
CA CYS A 212 -10.81 -1.34 7.88
C CYS A 212 -9.68 -0.63 8.64
N VAL A 213 -8.59 -0.20 7.99
CA VAL A 213 -7.38 0.32 8.69
C VAL A 213 -7.64 1.49 9.62
N GLU A 214 -8.70 2.24 9.41
CA GLU A 214 -9.11 3.34 10.29
C GLU A 214 -10.13 2.94 11.36
N ALA A 215 -10.51 1.66 11.42
CA ALA A 215 -11.55 1.13 12.31
C ALA A 215 -11.01 0.06 13.28
N ALA A 216 -9.74 0.16 13.70
CA ALA A 216 -9.10 -0.88 14.51
C ALA A 216 -9.82 -1.12 15.86
N ALA A 217 -10.30 -0.07 16.53
CA ALA A 217 -11.04 -0.20 17.78
C ALA A 217 -12.37 -0.93 17.57
N GLU A 218 -13.09 -0.57 16.53
CA GLU A 218 -14.36 -1.20 16.16
C GLU A 218 -14.15 -2.65 15.70
N ALA A 219 -13.06 -2.95 14.98
CA ALA A 219 -12.71 -4.31 14.56
C ALA A 219 -12.44 -5.23 15.74
N ARG A 220 -11.65 -4.78 16.73
CA ARG A 220 -11.37 -5.52 17.97
C ARG A 220 -12.64 -5.79 18.77
N ALA A 221 -13.47 -4.76 18.94
CA ALA A 221 -14.74 -4.89 19.63
C ALA A 221 -15.70 -5.85 18.91
N LEU A 222 -15.73 -5.82 17.57
CA LEU A 222 -16.59 -6.70 16.77
C LEU A 222 -16.13 -8.16 16.84
N ALA A 223 -14.82 -8.43 16.75
CA ALA A 223 -14.26 -9.75 16.92
C ALA A 223 -14.63 -10.34 18.29
N ALA A 224 -14.48 -9.55 19.36
CA ALA A 224 -14.84 -9.95 20.73
C ALA A 224 -16.35 -10.16 20.90
N ALA A 225 -17.21 -9.28 20.40
CA ALA A 225 -18.65 -9.39 20.50
C ALA A 225 -19.22 -10.62 19.79
N LEU A 226 -18.58 -11.07 18.72
CA LEU A 226 -18.97 -12.25 17.95
C LEU A 226 -18.24 -13.52 18.38
N ASP A 227 -17.22 -13.43 19.24
CA ASP A 227 -16.29 -14.53 19.53
C ASP A 227 -15.82 -15.22 18.23
N ALA A 228 -15.46 -14.43 17.22
CA ALA A 228 -15.18 -14.91 15.88
C ALA A 228 -13.67 -14.93 15.58
N PRO A 229 -13.07 -16.08 15.23
CA PRO A 229 -11.77 -16.10 14.59
C PRO A 229 -11.70 -15.08 13.48
N THR A 230 -10.60 -14.33 13.40
CA THR A 230 -10.48 -13.18 12.51
C THR A 230 -9.22 -13.27 11.66
N ALA A 231 -9.39 -13.36 10.35
CA ALA A 231 -8.29 -13.30 9.38
C ALA A 231 -8.20 -11.89 8.78
N LEU A 232 -6.98 -11.43 8.60
CA LEU A 232 -6.66 -10.09 8.09
C LEU A 232 -6.01 -10.18 6.72
N THR A 233 -6.41 -9.36 5.75
CA THR A 233 -5.58 -9.22 4.55
C THR A 233 -4.22 -8.62 4.90
N ILE A 234 -3.25 -8.74 4.02
CA ILE A 234 -1.90 -8.20 4.24
C ILE A 234 -1.96 -6.69 4.56
N ASN A 235 -2.79 -5.95 3.84
CA ASN A 235 -2.98 -4.51 4.07
C ASN A 235 -3.80 -4.18 5.34
N ALA A 236 -4.35 -5.18 6.03
CA ALA A 236 -5.13 -5.03 7.26
C ALA A 236 -4.35 -5.43 8.53
N LYS A 237 -3.08 -5.85 8.39
CA LYS A 237 -2.24 -6.19 9.56
C LYS A 237 -2.25 -5.10 10.62
N GLY A 238 -2.37 -5.51 11.88
CA GLY A 238 -2.43 -4.61 13.04
C GLY A 238 -3.84 -4.17 13.45
N LEU A 239 -4.89 -4.56 12.74
CA LEU A 239 -6.27 -4.33 13.20
C LEU A 239 -6.54 -5.03 14.54
N LEU A 240 -6.11 -6.28 14.67
CA LEU A 240 -6.03 -7.01 15.94
C LEU A 240 -4.55 -7.09 16.35
N PRO A 241 -4.22 -6.89 17.64
CA PRO A 241 -2.84 -7.02 18.11
C PRO A 241 -2.34 -8.47 18.00
N ALA A 242 -1.02 -8.65 18.00
CA ALA A 242 -0.37 -9.94 17.77
C ALA A 242 -0.76 -11.02 18.80
N ASP A 243 -1.08 -10.61 20.04
CA ASP A 243 -1.49 -11.49 21.13
C ASP A 243 -3.02 -11.71 21.23
N HIS A 244 -3.80 -11.12 20.31
CA HIS A 244 -5.26 -11.23 20.38
C HIS A 244 -5.73 -12.67 20.18
N PRO A 245 -6.56 -13.25 21.09
CA PRO A 245 -6.89 -14.67 21.09
C PRO A 245 -7.63 -15.14 19.83
N LEU A 246 -8.34 -14.25 19.14
CA LEU A 246 -9.09 -14.53 17.91
C LEU A 246 -8.31 -14.27 16.61
N LEU A 247 -7.08 -13.76 16.67
CA LEU A 247 -6.29 -13.46 15.49
C LEU A 247 -5.82 -14.73 14.76
N LEU A 248 -5.98 -14.77 13.43
CA LEU A 248 -5.47 -15.80 12.53
C LEU A 248 -4.28 -15.31 11.67
N GLY A 249 -3.91 -14.02 11.77
CA GLY A 249 -2.92 -13.39 10.89
C GLY A 249 -3.43 -13.20 9.46
N SER A 250 -2.50 -13.04 8.51
CA SER A 250 -2.80 -12.91 7.08
C SER A 250 -2.57 -14.26 6.37
N ASN A 251 -3.31 -15.28 6.78
CA ASN A 251 -3.09 -16.67 6.43
C ASN A 251 -4.28 -17.32 5.69
N GLN A 252 -5.11 -16.51 5.02
CA GLN A 252 -6.34 -16.99 4.35
C GLN A 252 -6.05 -18.03 3.26
N SER A 253 -4.91 -17.94 2.59
CA SER A 253 -4.48 -18.91 1.57
C SER A 253 -3.98 -20.26 2.17
N CYS A 254 -3.71 -20.30 3.47
CA CYS A 254 -3.19 -21.51 4.12
C CYS A 254 -4.30 -22.52 4.41
N VAL A 255 -4.00 -23.80 4.26
CA VAL A 255 -4.96 -24.89 4.43
C VAL A 255 -5.76 -24.81 5.74
N PRO A 256 -5.14 -24.59 6.93
CA PRO A 256 -5.89 -24.53 8.17
C PRO A 256 -6.95 -23.41 8.23
N VAL A 257 -6.68 -22.26 7.59
CA VAL A 257 -7.64 -21.14 7.53
C VAL A 257 -8.70 -21.39 6.47
N ARG A 258 -8.35 -21.98 5.33
CA ARG A 258 -9.30 -22.40 4.29
C ARG A 258 -10.35 -23.39 4.83
N GLU A 259 -9.91 -24.39 5.59
CA GLU A 259 -10.81 -25.36 6.23
C GLU A 259 -11.73 -24.67 7.24
N LEU A 260 -11.18 -23.75 8.07
CA LEU A 260 -11.99 -22.96 9.00
C LEU A 260 -13.05 -22.11 8.26
N ALA A 261 -12.68 -21.53 7.10
CA ALA A 261 -13.58 -20.74 6.27
C ALA A 261 -14.68 -21.60 5.64
N ALA A 262 -14.34 -22.80 5.17
CA ALA A 262 -15.30 -23.75 4.63
C ALA A 262 -16.29 -24.29 5.67
N GLU A 263 -15.87 -24.36 6.96
CA GLU A 263 -16.73 -24.81 8.07
C GLU A 263 -17.60 -23.69 8.68
N ALA A 264 -17.29 -22.42 8.39
CA ALA A 264 -18.02 -21.29 8.96
C ALA A 264 -19.47 -21.27 8.46
N ASP A 265 -20.43 -21.13 9.39
CA ASP A 265 -21.85 -21.00 9.04
C ASP A 265 -22.23 -19.59 8.61
N VAL A 266 -21.55 -18.57 9.16
CA VAL A 266 -21.67 -17.16 8.75
C VAL A 266 -20.28 -16.55 8.65
N VAL A 267 -19.96 -15.98 7.49
CA VAL A 267 -18.75 -15.22 7.23
C VAL A 267 -19.10 -13.75 7.06
N LEU A 268 -18.48 -12.88 7.85
CA LEU A 268 -18.59 -11.43 7.70
C LEU A 268 -17.29 -10.89 7.10
N ALA A 269 -17.34 -10.43 5.85
CA ALA A 269 -16.22 -9.83 5.14
C ALA A 269 -16.40 -8.31 5.05
N ILE A 270 -15.43 -7.55 5.57
CA ILE A 270 -15.50 -6.07 5.62
C ILE A 270 -14.26 -5.47 4.98
N GLY A 271 -14.46 -4.57 3.99
CA GLY A 271 -13.38 -3.80 3.36
C GLY A 271 -12.31 -4.65 2.71
N THR A 272 -12.68 -5.81 2.17
CA THR A 272 -11.81 -6.75 1.48
C THR A 272 -12.35 -7.13 0.11
N GLU A 273 -11.45 -7.23 -0.86
CA GLU A 273 -11.79 -7.67 -2.23
C GLU A 273 -12.16 -9.14 -2.30
N LEU A 274 -11.73 -9.97 -1.34
CA LEU A 274 -11.69 -11.42 -1.45
C LEU A 274 -10.91 -11.85 -2.71
N GLY A 275 -9.78 -11.16 -2.96
CA GLY A 275 -8.98 -11.32 -4.16
C GLY A 275 -7.94 -12.44 -4.03
N GLU A 276 -7.47 -12.92 -5.17
CA GLU A 276 -6.58 -14.07 -5.31
C GLU A 276 -5.29 -13.93 -4.48
N THR A 277 -4.66 -12.75 -4.46
CA THR A 277 -3.36 -12.53 -3.81
C THR A 277 -3.38 -12.68 -2.28
N ASP A 278 -4.52 -12.47 -1.63
CA ASP A 278 -4.69 -12.71 -0.20
C ASP A 278 -5.31 -14.09 0.10
N TYR A 279 -6.22 -14.57 -0.75
CA TYR A 279 -7.07 -15.73 -0.46
C TYR A 279 -6.69 -17.00 -1.21
N ASP A 280 -5.94 -16.89 -2.28
CA ASP A 280 -5.51 -18.03 -3.11
C ASP A 280 -4.12 -17.82 -3.72
N VAL A 281 -3.13 -17.42 -2.92
CA VAL A 281 -1.77 -17.10 -3.38
C VAL A 281 -1.05 -18.29 -4.02
N VAL A 282 -1.53 -19.51 -3.82
CA VAL A 282 -1.01 -20.72 -4.48
C VAL A 282 -1.70 -21.03 -5.80
N PHE A 283 -2.74 -20.29 -6.17
CA PHE A 283 -3.47 -20.36 -7.43
C PHE A 283 -4.08 -21.74 -7.73
N ASP A 284 -4.65 -22.37 -6.71
CA ASP A 284 -5.28 -23.71 -6.81
C ASP A 284 -6.81 -23.69 -6.67
N GLY A 285 -7.42 -22.50 -6.47
CA GLY A 285 -8.85 -22.33 -6.26
C GLY A 285 -9.36 -22.90 -4.94
N GLY A 286 -8.45 -23.14 -3.97
CA GLY A 286 -8.77 -23.86 -2.74
C GLY A 286 -9.51 -23.07 -1.66
N PHE A 287 -9.69 -21.74 -1.82
CA PHE A 287 -10.47 -20.96 -0.85
C PHE A 287 -11.96 -21.06 -1.17
N ALA A 288 -12.75 -21.58 -0.24
CA ALA A 288 -14.19 -21.78 -0.38
C ALA A 288 -14.97 -21.31 0.84
N LEU A 289 -16.17 -20.78 0.61
CA LEU A 289 -17.12 -20.37 1.64
C LEU A 289 -18.41 -21.21 1.46
N ALA A 290 -18.71 -22.09 2.42
CA ALA A 290 -19.90 -22.95 2.37
C ALA A 290 -21.11 -22.32 3.09
N GLY A 291 -20.87 -21.45 4.06
CA GLY A 291 -21.90 -20.76 4.83
C GLY A 291 -22.39 -19.46 4.20
N GLU A 292 -23.20 -18.73 4.93
CA GLU A 292 -23.71 -17.43 4.51
C GLU A 292 -22.57 -16.39 4.49
N LEU A 293 -22.44 -15.66 3.37
CA LEU A 293 -21.50 -14.57 3.23
C LEU A 293 -22.23 -13.22 3.35
N ILE A 294 -21.84 -12.43 4.35
CA ILE A 294 -22.24 -11.03 4.52
C ILE A 294 -21.06 -10.16 4.10
N ARG A 295 -21.27 -9.23 3.17
CA ARG A 295 -20.22 -8.29 2.72
C ARG A 295 -20.56 -6.85 3.05
N ILE A 296 -19.58 -6.12 3.55
CA ILE A 296 -19.63 -4.67 3.79
C ILE A 296 -18.45 -4.04 3.05
N ASP A 297 -18.73 -3.15 2.11
CA ASP A 297 -17.70 -2.44 1.35
C ASP A 297 -18.17 -1.04 0.96
N ILE A 298 -17.21 -0.12 0.81
CA ILE A 298 -17.46 1.25 0.35
C ILE A 298 -17.67 1.31 -1.18
N ASP A 299 -17.23 0.29 -1.90
CA ASP A 299 -17.39 0.15 -3.35
C ASP A 299 -18.55 -0.82 -3.65
N PRO A 300 -19.69 -0.33 -4.19
CA PRO A 300 -20.83 -1.18 -4.46
C PRO A 300 -20.57 -2.24 -5.54
N GLN A 301 -19.64 -1.99 -6.47
CA GLN A 301 -19.27 -3.00 -7.47
C GLN A 301 -18.46 -4.13 -6.84
N GLN A 302 -17.57 -3.80 -5.88
CA GLN A 302 -16.74 -4.78 -5.20
C GLN A 302 -17.57 -5.77 -4.38
N LEU A 303 -18.71 -5.35 -3.83
CA LEU A 303 -19.64 -6.24 -3.11
C LEU A 303 -20.07 -7.47 -3.93
N MET A 304 -20.11 -7.36 -5.25
CA MET A 304 -20.59 -8.42 -6.16
C MET A 304 -19.48 -9.18 -6.89
N ARG A 305 -18.20 -8.81 -6.66
CA ARG A 305 -17.06 -9.46 -7.31
C ARG A 305 -16.55 -10.65 -6.51
N ASN A 306 -15.94 -11.60 -7.19
CA ASN A 306 -15.29 -12.82 -6.69
C ASN A 306 -16.28 -13.78 -5.99
N TYR A 307 -16.86 -13.43 -4.85
CA TYR A 307 -17.82 -14.26 -4.11
C TYR A 307 -19.14 -13.53 -3.95
N THR A 308 -20.23 -14.15 -4.41
CA THR A 308 -21.58 -13.57 -4.30
C THR A 308 -22.08 -13.66 -2.86
N PRO A 309 -22.40 -12.52 -2.19
CA PRO A 309 -22.89 -12.55 -0.82
C PRO A 309 -24.37 -12.92 -0.75
N SER A 310 -24.78 -13.47 0.38
CA SER A 310 -26.19 -13.61 0.76
C SER A 310 -26.80 -12.30 1.30
N LEU A 311 -25.92 -11.37 1.75
CA LEU A 311 -26.29 -10.03 2.19
C LEU A 311 -25.16 -9.04 1.87
N ALA A 312 -25.45 -8.01 1.08
CA ALA A 312 -24.51 -6.98 0.67
C ALA A 312 -24.88 -5.62 1.27
N ILE A 313 -23.92 -4.94 1.90
CA ILE A 313 -24.12 -3.67 2.58
C ILE A 313 -23.11 -2.66 2.06
N HIS A 314 -23.59 -1.65 1.34
CA HIS A 314 -22.77 -0.55 0.85
C HIS A 314 -22.57 0.48 1.97
N SER A 315 -21.35 0.56 2.51
CA SER A 315 -21.03 1.48 3.61
C SER A 315 -19.53 1.60 3.84
N ASP A 316 -19.13 2.69 4.49
CA ASP A 316 -17.85 2.78 5.19
C ASP A 316 -17.76 1.72 6.29
N ALA A 317 -16.59 1.08 6.41
CA ALA A 317 -16.36 -0.03 7.35
C ALA A 317 -16.56 0.40 8.82
N ARG A 318 -16.02 1.56 9.23
CA ARG A 318 -16.14 2.07 10.62
C ARG A 318 -17.57 2.36 10.98
N LEU A 319 -18.31 3.04 10.08
CA LEU A 319 -19.71 3.38 10.31
C LEU A 319 -20.58 2.13 10.42
N ALA A 320 -20.35 1.14 9.55
CA ALA A 320 -21.07 -0.12 9.61
C ALA A 320 -20.78 -0.91 10.89
N MET A 321 -19.50 -1.03 11.28
CA MET A 321 -19.11 -1.73 12.51
C MET A 321 -19.73 -1.09 13.76
N ARG A 322 -19.78 0.25 13.85
CA ARG A 322 -20.42 0.96 14.98
C ARG A 322 -21.91 0.62 15.12
N VAL A 323 -22.63 0.55 14.01
CA VAL A 323 -24.05 0.17 14.03
C VAL A 323 -24.20 -1.31 14.38
N LEU A 324 -23.37 -2.21 13.82
CA LEU A 324 -23.38 -3.63 14.21
C LEU A 324 -23.14 -3.81 15.70
N LEU A 325 -22.14 -3.14 16.26
CA LEU A 325 -21.82 -3.20 17.69
C LEU A 325 -22.98 -2.73 18.59
N ALA A 326 -23.76 -1.75 18.14
CA ALA A 326 -24.95 -1.31 18.87
C ALA A 326 -26.10 -2.33 18.87
N GLU A 327 -26.12 -3.21 17.87
CA GLU A 327 -27.16 -4.26 17.71
C GLU A 327 -26.69 -5.63 18.27
N LEU A 328 -25.40 -5.81 18.58
CA LEU A 328 -24.83 -7.05 19.10
C LEU A 328 -24.68 -7.01 20.63
N PRO A 329 -24.71 -8.15 21.32
CA PRO A 329 -24.35 -8.18 22.73
C PRO A 329 -22.89 -7.75 22.90
N GLY A 330 -22.61 -6.98 23.93
CA GLY A 330 -21.23 -6.67 24.30
C GLY A 330 -20.48 -7.94 24.70
N GLY A 331 -19.17 -7.97 24.41
CA GLY A 331 -18.30 -9.10 24.75
C GLY A 331 -16.86 -8.64 24.93
N GLU A 332 -16.12 -9.38 25.75
CA GLU A 332 -14.67 -9.27 25.86
C GLU A 332 -14.01 -10.51 25.25
N ALA A 333 -12.90 -10.34 24.57
CA ALA A 333 -12.15 -11.47 24.03
C ALA A 333 -11.55 -12.28 25.18
N SER A 334 -11.86 -13.57 25.21
CA SER A 334 -11.34 -14.50 26.22
C SER A 334 -10.55 -15.62 25.54
N PRO A 335 -9.35 -15.96 26.05
CA PRO A 335 -8.59 -17.10 25.53
C PRO A 335 -9.32 -18.45 25.61
N ASP A 336 -10.25 -18.57 26.56
CA ASP A 336 -10.99 -19.79 26.81
C ASP A 336 -12.34 -19.86 26.07
N SER A 337 -12.66 -18.86 25.27
CA SER A 337 -13.91 -18.87 24.50
C SER A 337 -13.91 -19.91 23.37
N PRO A 338 -15.08 -20.36 22.90
CA PRO A 338 -15.17 -21.30 21.79
C PRO A 338 -14.45 -20.79 20.51
N GLY A 339 -14.60 -19.51 20.17
CA GLY A 339 -13.93 -18.89 19.03
C GLY A 339 -12.42 -18.87 19.20
N ALA A 340 -11.93 -18.48 20.39
CA ALA A 340 -10.49 -18.45 20.68
C ALA A 340 -9.87 -19.87 20.61
N ARG A 341 -10.56 -20.90 21.08
CA ARG A 341 -10.08 -22.29 20.93
C ARG A 341 -9.99 -22.72 19.46
N ARG A 342 -10.98 -22.32 18.62
CA ARG A 342 -10.93 -22.57 17.17
C ARG A 342 -9.72 -21.85 16.53
N ALA A 343 -9.51 -20.58 16.88
CA ALA A 343 -8.37 -19.81 16.40
C ALA A 343 -7.03 -20.40 16.86
N ALA A 344 -6.93 -20.85 18.13
CA ALA A 344 -5.72 -21.47 18.67
C ALA A 344 -5.36 -22.78 17.94
N ALA A 345 -6.36 -23.63 17.64
CA ALA A 345 -6.12 -24.86 16.88
C ALA A 345 -5.58 -24.58 15.46
N VAL A 346 -6.10 -23.55 14.78
CA VAL A 346 -5.59 -23.11 13.48
C VAL A 346 -4.17 -22.58 13.60
N ARG A 347 -3.88 -21.70 14.59
CA ARG A 347 -2.53 -21.16 14.80
C ARG A 347 -1.50 -22.25 15.10
N GLN A 348 -1.87 -23.28 15.84
CA GLN A 348 -0.98 -24.42 16.09
C GLN A 348 -0.58 -25.11 14.77
N ARG A 349 -1.54 -25.42 13.92
CA ARG A 349 -1.27 -26.02 12.60
C ARG A 349 -0.43 -25.12 11.70
N LEU A 350 -0.72 -23.82 11.67
CA LEU A 350 0.11 -22.84 10.94
C LEU A 350 1.55 -22.82 11.47
N ALA A 351 1.75 -22.93 12.79
CA ALA A 351 3.09 -22.98 13.37
C ALA A 351 3.87 -24.23 12.93
N GLU A 352 3.18 -25.37 12.78
CA GLU A 352 3.73 -26.61 12.23
C GLU A 352 4.08 -26.46 10.75
N ASP A 353 3.18 -25.90 9.93
CA ASP A 353 3.40 -25.64 8.50
C ASP A 353 4.60 -24.71 8.25
N PHE A 354 4.81 -23.73 9.12
CA PHE A 354 5.90 -22.75 9.04
C PHE A 354 7.13 -23.09 9.91
N ALA A 355 7.26 -24.31 10.41
CA ALA A 355 8.40 -24.71 11.25
C ALA A 355 9.76 -24.49 10.53
N GLY A 356 9.82 -24.72 9.22
CA GLY A 356 11.01 -24.49 8.39
C GLY A 356 11.39 -23.02 8.19
N TRP A 357 10.55 -22.06 8.62
CA TRP A 357 10.77 -20.62 8.47
C TRP A 357 11.29 -19.94 9.76
N SER A 358 11.91 -20.72 10.64
CA SER A 358 12.40 -20.24 11.96
C SER A 358 13.38 -19.06 11.81
N HIS A 359 14.26 -19.07 10.80
CA HIS A 359 15.23 -18.01 10.52
C HIS A 359 14.56 -16.67 10.15
N TYR A 360 13.47 -16.69 9.38
CA TYR A 360 12.68 -15.45 9.11
C TYR A 360 12.00 -14.94 10.38
N ARG A 361 11.45 -15.85 11.22
CA ARG A 361 10.84 -15.47 12.50
C ARG A 361 11.86 -14.79 13.41
N GLN A 362 13.07 -15.34 13.50
CA GLN A 362 14.17 -14.76 14.29
C GLN A 362 14.62 -13.41 13.73
N LEU A 363 14.72 -13.27 12.41
CA LEU A 363 15.04 -12.00 11.74
C LEU A 363 14.05 -10.89 12.13
N PHE A 364 12.75 -11.14 11.99
CA PHE A 364 11.73 -10.15 12.35
C PHE A 364 11.67 -9.87 13.85
N ALA A 365 11.86 -10.90 14.68
CA ALA A 365 11.94 -10.74 16.13
C ALA A 365 13.13 -9.85 16.54
N ALA A 366 14.29 -10.01 15.89
CA ALA A 366 15.47 -9.16 16.14
C ALA A 366 15.20 -7.70 15.75
N ILE A 367 14.56 -7.45 14.61
CA ILE A 367 14.20 -6.09 14.18
C ILE A 367 13.19 -5.45 15.15
N LEU A 368 12.12 -6.17 15.51
CA LEU A 368 11.09 -5.67 16.40
C LEU A 368 11.57 -5.49 17.85
N ALA A 369 12.58 -6.24 18.27
CA ALA A 369 13.20 -6.05 19.58
C ALA A 369 13.96 -4.70 19.69
N GLU A 370 14.60 -4.26 18.61
CA GLU A 370 15.29 -2.98 18.56
C GLU A 370 14.32 -1.82 18.20
N TRP A 371 13.37 -2.07 17.30
CA TRP A 371 12.42 -1.09 16.81
C TRP A 371 10.98 -1.59 16.92
N PRO A 372 10.39 -1.57 18.12
CA PRO A 372 9.04 -2.13 18.36
C PRO A 372 7.95 -1.48 17.52
N ASP A 373 8.16 -0.25 17.07
CA ASP A 373 7.22 0.56 16.27
C ASP A 373 7.65 0.72 14.80
N ALA A 374 8.57 -0.12 14.31
CA ALA A 374 9.04 -0.09 12.91
C ALA A 374 7.90 -0.16 11.90
N ARG A 375 8.08 0.54 10.77
CA ARG A 375 7.30 0.40 9.55
C ARG A 375 8.05 -0.53 8.60
N PHE A 376 7.40 -1.57 8.11
CA PHE A 376 7.96 -2.49 7.13
C PHE A 376 7.39 -2.20 5.76
N VAL A 377 8.27 -1.93 4.81
CA VAL A 377 7.91 -1.62 3.43
C VAL A 377 8.60 -2.62 2.51
N GLY A 378 7.83 -3.48 1.87
CA GLY A 378 8.37 -4.63 1.17
C GLY A 378 8.26 -4.57 -0.35
N ASP A 379 9.26 -5.12 -1.02
CA ASP A 379 9.20 -5.51 -2.42
C ASP A 379 8.63 -6.95 -2.55
N SER A 380 8.52 -7.47 -3.76
CA SER A 380 8.20 -8.88 -4.00
C SER A 380 9.44 -9.75 -3.78
N THR A 381 9.68 -10.17 -2.55
CA THR A 381 10.87 -10.94 -2.13
C THR A 381 10.54 -11.92 -1.01
N GLN A 382 11.43 -12.89 -0.75
CA GLN A 382 11.22 -13.99 0.21
C GLN A 382 10.97 -13.52 1.63
N THR A 383 11.67 -12.49 2.12
CA THR A 383 11.44 -11.91 3.43
C THR A 383 10.04 -11.31 3.54
N VAL A 384 9.51 -10.77 2.44
CA VAL A 384 8.14 -10.23 2.40
C VAL A 384 7.11 -11.35 2.38
N TYR A 385 7.31 -12.38 1.55
CA TYR A 385 6.39 -13.52 1.50
C TYR A 385 6.31 -14.25 2.85
N SER A 386 7.46 -14.50 3.48
CA SER A 386 7.49 -15.08 4.82
C SER A 386 6.89 -14.15 5.87
N GLY A 387 7.20 -12.86 5.83
CA GLY A 387 6.67 -11.86 6.77
C GLY A 387 5.17 -11.64 6.64
N ASN A 388 4.60 -11.79 5.44
CA ASN A 388 3.14 -11.77 5.25
C ASN A 388 2.44 -12.81 6.15
N HIS A 389 3.05 -13.96 6.36
CA HIS A 389 2.51 -15.05 7.19
C HIS A 389 2.95 -14.99 8.66
N LEU A 390 4.19 -14.56 8.93
CA LEU A 390 4.82 -14.71 10.25
C LEU A 390 4.77 -13.47 11.13
N VAL A 391 4.58 -12.27 10.55
CA VAL A 391 4.63 -11.00 11.28
C VAL A 391 3.24 -10.51 11.58
N ASP A 392 2.87 -10.46 12.86
CA ASP A 392 1.70 -9.76 13.34
C ASP A 392 2.13 -8.51 14.10
N LEU A 393 1.35 -7.44 14.00
CA LEU A 393 1.66 -6.12 14.53
C LEU A 393 0.48 -5.58 15.34
N ASP A 394 0.72 -4.58 16.19
CA ASP A 394 -0.29 -4.07 17.12
C ASP A 394 -1.06 -2.85 16.60
N GLU A 395 -0.57 -2.25 15.50
CA GLU A 395 -1.17 -1.08 14.86
C GLU A 395 -1.25 -1.28 13.34
N PRO A 396 -2.33 -0.80 12.68
CA PRO A 396 -2.42 -0.76 11.22
C PRO A 396 -1.34 0.12 10.58
N ARG A 397 -1.18 0.00 9.24
CA ARG A 397 -0.26 0.81 8.42
C ARG A 397 1.23 0.61 8.74
N ARG A 398 1.59 -0.46 9.45
CA ARG A 398 2.97 -0.80 9.78
C ARG A 398 3.59 -1.84 8.86
N TRP A 399 2.79 -2.53 8.06
CA TRP A 399 3.22 -3.55 7.11
C TRP A 399 2.49 -3.35 5.78
N PHE A 400 3.25 -3.10 4.74
CA PHE A 400 2.72 -3.03 3.37
C PHE A 400 3.82 -3.33 2.36
N ASN A 401 3.43 -3.84 1.20
CA ASN A 401 4.38 -4.29 0.20
C ASN A 401 3.72 -4.41 -1.19
N ALA A 402 4.56 -4.64 -2.21
CA ALA A 402 4.11 -4.78 -3.58
C ALA A 402 3.68 -6.19 -3.97
N SER A 403 3.81 -7.19 -3.09
CA SER A 403 3.43 -8.57 -3.43
C SER A 403 1.93 -8.79 -3.47
N THR A 404 1.14 -7.80 -3.07
CA THR A 404 -0.32 -7.78 -3.16
C THR A 404 -0.78 -7.09 -4.45
N GLY A 405 -1.95 -7.44 -4.93
CA GLY A 405 -2.60 -6.77 -6.05
C GLY A 405 -1.80 -6.81 -7.35
N TYR A 406 -1.05 -5.77 -7.66
CA TYR A 406 -0.37 -5.61 -8.94
C TYR A 406 0.99 -6.34 -9.02
N GLY A 407 1.70 -6.50 -7.91
CA GLY A 407 2.91 -7.33 -7.83
C GLY A 407 4.16 -6.72 -8.48
N THR A 408 4.38 -5.41 -8.36
CA THR A 408 5.53 -4.75 -8.98
C THR A 408 6.85 -5.08 -8.29
N LEU A 409 7.97 -5.05 -9.05
CA LEU A 409 9.33 -5.01 -8.52
C LEU A 409 9.84 -3.55 -8.41
N GLY A 410 10.78 -3.31 -7.50
CA GLY A 410 11.39 -2.00 -7.28
C GLY A 410 10.57 -1.06 -6.38
N TYR A 411 9.51 -1.53 -5.79
CA TYR A 411 8.62 -0.75 -4.92
C TYR A 411 9.24 -0.38 -3.57
N GLY A 412 9.89 -1.35 -2.91
CA GLY A 412 10.23 -1.27 -1.49
C GLY A 412 11.10 -0.08 -1.11
N LEU A 413 12.15 0.24 -1.89
CA LEU A 413 13.06 1.36 -1.60
C LEU A 413 12.36 2.72 -1.72
N PRO A 414 11.77 3.11 -2.86
CA PRO A 414 11.12 4.42 -2.97
C PRO A 414 9.89 4.55 -2.06
N ALA A 415 9.10 3.51 -1.88
CA ALA A 415 7.97 3.55 -0.95
C ALA A 415 8.42 3.73 0.51
N ALA A 416 9.56 3.15 0.92
CA ALA A 416 10.15 3.38 2.24
C ALA A 416 10.62 4.84 2.42
N ILE A 417 11.16 5.46 1.37
CA ILE A 417 11.47 6.90 1.38
C ILE A 417 10.20 7.71 1.65
N GLY A 418 9.14 7.44 0.91
CA GLY A 418 7.84 8.09 1.09
C GLY A 418 7.27 7.89 2.49
N ALA A 419 7.32 6.67 3.01
CA ALA A 419 6.87 6.34 4.35
C ALA A 419 7.65 7.12 5.44
N LYS A 420 8.98 7.19 5.33
CA LYS A 420 9.81 7.96 6.26
C LYS A 420 9.55 9.46 6.21
N LEU A 421 9.23 9.98 5.02
CA LEU A 421 8.84 11.38 4.86
C LEU A 421 7.47 11.68 5.47
N GLY A 422 6.55 10.72 5.42
CA GLY A 422 5.23 10.82 6.03
C GLY A 422 5.22 10.69 7.55
N GLU A 423 6.10 9.86 8.11
CA GLU A 423 6.27 9.64 9.55
C GLU A 423 7.75 9.74 9.95
N PRO A 424 8.35 10.93 10.01
CA PRO A 424 9.79 11.11 10.25
C PRO A 424 10.27 10.53 11.59
N GLY A 425 9.41 10.49 12.60
CA GLY A 425 9.73 9.98 13.94
C GLY A 425 9.79 8.46 14.06
N ARG A 426 9.32 7.70 13.05
CA ARG A 426 9.23 6.24 13.10
C ARG A 426 10.39 5.58 12.34
N PRO A 427 10.97 4.47 12.84
CA PRO A 427 11.90 3.66 12.07
C PRO A 427 11.21 3.04 10.85
N VAL A 428 11.91 3.00 9.72
CA VAL A 428 11.42 2.38 8.49
C VAL A 428 12.44 1.36 7.99
N VAL A 429 11.96 0.14 7.76
CA VAL A 429 12.74 -0.97 7.18
C VAL A 429 12.17 -1.29 5.81
N SER A 430 12.98 -1.10 4.78
CA SER A 430 12.68 -1.54 3.42
C SER A 430 13.17 -2.97 3.23
N LEU A 431 12.29 -3.90 2.90
CA LEU A 431 12.61 -5.30 2.63
C LEU A 431 12.76 -5.51 1.12
N MET A 432 13.99 -5.70 0.65
CA MET A 432 14.33 -5.79 -0.78
C MET A 432 15.00 -7.11 -1.11
N GLY A 433 14.67 -7.66 -2.28
CA GLY A 433 15.50 -8.70 -2.92
C GLY A 433 16.57 -8.05 -3.82
N ASP A 434 17.64 -8.79 -4.08
CA ASP A 434 18.73 -8.34 -4.97
C ASP A 434 18.24 -8.06 -6.40
N GLY A 435 17.33 -8.86 -6.93
CA GLY A 435 16.70 -8.61 -8.22
C GLY A 435 15.79 -7.37 -8.21
N GLY A 436 14.95 -7.21 -7.18
CA GLY A 436 14.03 -6.08 -7.05
C GLY A 436 14.74 -4.75 -6.83
N LEU A 437 15.80 -4.72 -6.02
CA LEU A 437 16.55 -3.49 -5.75
C LEU A 437 17.17 -2.89 -7.02
N GLN A 438 17.57 -3.72 -8.00
CA GLN A 438 18.15 -3.25 -9.26
C GLN A 438 17.19 -2.37 -10.09
N PHE A 439 15.87 -2.51 -9.91
CA PHE A 439 14.88 -1.68 -10.60
C PHE A 439 14.91 -0.21 -10.15
N THR A 440 15.32 0.07 -8.92
CA THR A 440 15.21 1.42 -8.34
C THR A 440 16.46 1.84 -7.57
N LEU A 441 17.62 1.24 -7.84
CA LEU A 441 18.93 1.62 -7.26
C LEU A 441 19.19 3.14 -7.24
N PRO A 442 18.88 3.90 -8.32
CA PRO A 442 19.11 5.36 -8.33
C PRO A 442 18.38 6.12 -7.22
N GLU A 443 17.29 5.55 -6.66
CA GLU A 443 16.54 6.20 -5.57
C GLU A 443 17.33 6.25 -4.24
N LEU A 444 18.44 5.52 -4.12
CA LEU A 444 19.40 5.73 -3.03
C LEU A 444 19.90 7.17 -2.99
N ALA A 445 20.17 7.78 -4.17
CA ALA A 445 20.55 9.19 -4.25
C ALA A 445 19.41 10.12 -3.80
N SER A 446 18.16 9.77 -4.14
CA SER A 446 16.98 10.53 -3.69
C SER A 446 16.83 10.52 -2.17
N ALA A 447 17.08 9.37 -1.52
CA ALA A 447 17.04 9.25 -0.07
C ALA A 447 18.16 10.07 0.62
N VAL A 448 19.37 10.04 0.09
CA VAL A 448 20.52 10.83 0.59
C VAL A 448 20.24 12.32 0.43
N GLU A 449 19.78 12.78 -0.75
CA GLU A 449 19.42 14.18 -1.01
C GLU A 449 18.31 14.67 -0.09
N ALA A 450 17.29 13.85 0.11
CA ALA A 450 16.16 14.16 1.00
C ALA A 450 16.50 14.00 2.50
N LYS A 451 17.72 13.55 2.84
CA LYS A 451 18.19 13.26 4.21
C LYS A 451 17.24 12.31 4.93
N VAL A 452 16.98 11.17 4.31
CA VAL A 452 16.05 10.17 4.81
C VAL A 452 16.80 8.97 5.38
N GLY A 453 16.75 8.79 6.70
CA GLY A 453 17.32 7.63 7.40
C GLY A 453 16.35 6.46 7.39
N ILE A 454 16.60 5.49 6.51
CA ILE A 454 15.89 4.20 6.42
C ILE A 454 16.91 3.06 6.45
N VAL A 455 16.49 1.87 6.87
CA VAL A 455 17.28 0.66 6.68
C VAL A 455 16.72 -0.11 5.49
N VAL A 456 17.57 -0.42 4.52
CA VAL A 456 17.26 -1.34 3.42
C VAL A 456 17.85 -2.70 3.77
N LEU A 457 16.99 -3.63 4.19
CA LEU A 457 17.37 -5.02 4.40
C LEU A 457 17.36 -5.71 3.04
N LEU A 458 18.54 -5.93 2.49
CA LEU A 458 18.73 -6.57 1.20
C LEU A 458 18.91 -8.08 1.37
N TRP A 459 17.89 -8.83 1.01
CA TRP A 459 17.94 -10.29 0.94
C TRP A 459 18.52 -10.72 -0.40
N ASN A 460 19.77 -11.17 -0.39
CA ASN A 460 20.51 -11.50 -1.60
C ASN A 460 20.55 -13.03 -1.81
N ASN A 461 19.86 -13.49 -2.84
CA ASN A 461 19.85 -14.89 -3.27
C ASN A 461 20.43 -15.12 -4.68
N HIS A 462 21.10 -14.10 -5.23
CA HIS A 462 21.75 -14.09 -6.53
C HIS A 462 20.81 -14.32 -7.70
N GLY A 463 19.60 -13.72 -7.66
CA GLY A 463 18.68 -13.77 -8.80
C GLY A 463 17.20 -13.72 -8.46
N TYR A 464 16.37 -14.14 -9.41
CA TYR A 464 14.92 -14.26 -9.22
C TYR A 464 14.54 -15.61 -8.64
N GLY A 465 14.98 -15.90 -7.40
CA GLY A 465 14.90 -17.23 -6.78
C GLY A 465 13.49 -17.80 -6.68
N GLU A 466 12.44 -16.97 -6.50
CA GLU A 466 11.06 -17.45 -6.49
C GLU A 466 10.63 -17.97 -7.87
N ILE A 467 10.94 -17.23 -8.92
CA ILE A 467 10.58 -17.62 -10.29
C ILE A 467 11.38 -18.86 -10.70
N LYS A 468 12.67 -18.94 -10.31
CA LYS A 468 13.49 -20.13 -10.54
C LYS A 468 12.84 -21.37 -9.95
N ARG A 469 12.47 -21.33 -8.65
CA ARG A 469 11.78 -22.45 -7.97
C ARG A 469 10.43 -22.76 -8.58
N TYR A 470 9.70 -21.75 -9.04
CA TYR A 470 8.41 -21.96 -9.71
C TYR A 470 8.59 -22.69 -11.05
N MET A 471 9.61 -22.33 -11.85
CA MET A 471 9.95 -23.03 -13.09
C MET A 471 10.34 -24.49 -12.81
N GLU A 472 11.24 -24.74 -11.83
CA GLU A 472 11.68 -26.05 -11.42
C GLU A 472 10.52 -26.97 -10.98
N ARG A 473 9.61 -26.45 -10.13
CA ARG A 473 8.41 -27.20 -9.69
C ARG A 473 7.47 -27.59 -10.83
N ARG A 474 7.53 -26.87 -11.95
CA ARG A 474 6.74 -27.15 -13.16
C ARG A 474 7.54 -27.89 -14.24
N GLU A 475 8.72 -28.40 -13.88
CA GLU A 475 9.62 -29.11 -14.80
C GLU A 475 10.05 -28.25 -16.02
N ILE A 476 10.08 -26.91 -15.83
CA ILE A 476 10.57 -25.96 -16.83
C ILE A 476 12.02 -25.66 -16.50
N THR A 477 12.92 -25.83 -17.47
CA THR A 477 14.34 -25.47 -17.30
C THR A 477 14.46 -23.99 -16.99
N PRO A 478 15.09 -23.58 -15.85
CA PRO A 478 15.26 -22.18 -15.50
C PRO A 478 16.03 -21.40 -16.58
N LEU A 479 15.49 -20.24 -16.98
CA LEU A 479 16.10 -19.34 -17.95
C LEU A 479 15.79 -17.89 -17.59
N GLY A 480 16.81 -17.01 -17.61
CA GLY A 480 16.67 -15.58 -17.32
C GLY A 480 16.44 -15.25 -15.84
N VAL A 481 16.66 -16.20 -14.94
CA VAL A 481 16.44 -16.07 -13.48
C VAL A 481 17.72 -16.00 -12.67
N ASP A 482 18.83 -16.54 -13.19
CA ASP A 482 20.18 -16.37 -12.65
C ASP A 482 20.78 -15.11 -13.26
N ILE A 483 20.56 -13.97 -12.61
CA ILE A 483 21.01 -12.66 -13.09
C ILE A 483 22.36 -12.31 -12.46
N TYR A 484 23.10 -11.41 -13.13
CA TYR A 484 24.31 -10.87 -12.54
C TYR A 484 23.98 -10.07 -11.28
N THR A 485 24.64 -10.39 -10.18
CA THR A 485 24.50 -9.71 -8.89
C THR A 485 25.71 -8.81 -8.67
N PRO A 486 25.54 -7.48 -8.68
CA PRO A 486 26.63 -6.55 -8.44
C PRO A 486 27.02 -6.48 -6.96
N ASP A 487 28.16 -5.86 -6.65
CA ASP A 487 28.50 -5.48 -5.28
C ASP A 487 27.60 -4.32 -4.81
N PHE A 488 26.47 -4.68 -4.20
CA PHE A 488 25.49 -3.70 -3.69
C PHE A 488 26.06 -2.80 -2.60
N LEU A 489 26.99 -3.29 -1.79
CA LEU A 489 27.60 -2.51 -0.72
C LEU A 489 28.52 -1.42 -1.29
N ALA A 490 29.30 -1.75 -2.33
CA ALA A 490 30.11 -0.76 -3.03
C ALA A 490 29.24 0.29 -3.75
N ILE A 491 28.16 -0.15 -4.42
CA ILE A 491 27.19 0.74 -5.07
C ILE A 491 26.55 1.68 -4.03
N ALA A 492 26.08 1.16 -2.91
CA ALA A 492 25.44 1.95 -1.86
C ALA A 492 26.38 3.02 -1.30
N ARG A 493 27.64 2.66 -1.05
CA ARG A 493 28.67 3.62 -0.62
C ARG A 493 28.93 4.69 -1.69
N GLY A 494 28.92 4.30 -2.97
CA GLY A 494 29.04 5.24 -4.10
C GLY A 494 27.90 6.25 -4.15
N PHE A 495 26.70 5.92 -3.70
CA PHE A 495 25.57 6.83 -3.54
C PHE A 495 25.62 7.64 -2.23
N GLY A 496 26.61 7.42 -1.33
CA GLY A 496 26.70 8.11 -0.06
C GLY A 496 25.94 7.46 1.10
N CYS A 497 25.41 6.25 0.90
CA CYS A 497 24.75 5.47 1.94
C CYS A 497 25.78 4.79 2.87
N ALA A 498 25.37 4.48 4.10
CA ALA A 498 26.05 3.48 4.91
C ALA A 498 25.69 2.08 4.37
N ALA A 499 26.64 1.14 4.39
CA ALA A 499 26.40 -0.18 3.84
C ALA A 499 27.30 -1.23 4.52
N GLU A 500 26.67 -2.31 5.00
CA GLU A 500 27.36 -3.41 5.69
C GLU A 500 26.64 -4.74 5.42
N ARG A 501 27.36 -5.86 5.48
CA ARG A 501 26.79 -7.21 5.48
C ARG A 501 26.58 -7.67 6.91
N ALA A 502 25.34 -8.07 7.24
CA ALA A 502 25.08 -8.68 8.53
C ALA A 502 25.70 -10.07 8.62
N ARG A 503 26.44 -10.32 9.68
CA ARG A 503 27.12 -11.62 9.93
C ARG A 503 26.21 -12.59 10.65
N ASP A 504 25.41 -12.07 11.59
CA ASP A 504 24.49 -12.79 12.44
C ASP A 504 23.40 -11.84 12.96
N LEU A 505 22.47 -12.36 13.76
CA LEU A 505 21.36 -11.56 14.30
C LEU A 505 21.82 -10.50 15.29
N GLU A 506 22.85 -10.73 16.08
CA GLU A 506 23.35 -9.72 17.03
C GLU A 506 24.03 -8.57 16.27
N HIS A 507 24.84 -8.90 15.26
CA HIS A 507 25.42 -7.86 14.40
C HIS A 507 24.33 -7.06 13.65
N LEU A 508 23.25 -7.72 13.22
CA LEU A 508 22.09 -7.00 12.64
C LEU A 508 21.52 -5.99 13.66
N ARG A 509 21.33 -6.39 14.92
CA ARG A 509 20.82 -5.51 15.98
C ARG A 509 21.75 -4.34 16.25
N GLU A 510 23.08 -4.57 16.25
CA GLU A 510 24.09 -3.50 16.36
C GLU A 510 23.96 -2.50 15.20
N LEU A 511 23.83 -2.99 13.97
CA LEU A 511 23.64 -2.16 12.78
C LEU A 511 22.36 -1.32 12.87
N LEU A 512 21.26 -1.91 13.34
CA LEU A 512 19.99 -1.19 13.55
C LEU A 512 20.13 -0.06 14.58
N ARG A 513 20.79 -0.34 15.73
CA ARG A 513 21.07 0.67 16.77
C ARG A 513 21.96 1.81 16.26
N GLY A 514 22.90 1.50 15.37
CA GLY A 514 23.83 2.47 14.77
C GLY A 514 23.33 3.10 13.47
N ALA A 515 22.11 2.83 13.03
CA ALA A 515 21.60 3.30 11.75
C ALA A 515 21.58 4.83 11.66
N PRO A 516 22.12 5.45 10.58
CA PRO A 516 22.13 6.90 10.42
C PRO A 516 20.71 7.47 10.34
N ALA A 517 20.49 8.64 10.93
CA ALA A 517 19.20 9.31 10.91
C ALA A 517 18.95 10.12 9.62
N ASP A 518 20.00 10.43 8.86
CA ASP A 518 20.01 11.38 7.73
C ASP A 518 20.36 10.75 6.38
N ARG A 519 20.58 9.45 6.32
CA ARG A 519 20.88 8.71 5.08
C ARG A 519 20.56 7.23 5.23
N PRO A 520 20.36 6.51 4.12
CA PRO A 520 20.09 5.08 4.17
C PRO A 520 21.25 4.26 4.74
N LEU A 521 20.91 3.17 5.45
CA LEU A 521 21.79 2.05 5.74
C LEU A 521 21.32 0.84 4.93
N ILE A 522 22.19 0.31 4.07
CA ILE A 522 21.96 -0.95 3.38
C ILE A 522 22.57 -2.08 4.20
N VAL A 523 21.71 -3.01 4.64
CA VAL A 523 22.14 -4.22 5.35
C VAL A 523 21.93 -5.41 4.44
N GLU A 524 23.02 -5.97 3.91
CA GLU A 524 22.96 -7.16 3.07
C GLU A 524 22.94 -8.42 3.93
N VAL A 525 22.01 -9.33 3.61
CA VAL A 525 21.91 -10.68 4.16
C VAL A 525 22.00 -11.67 3.01
N LEU A 526 22.99 -12.57 3.02
CA LEU A 526 23.12 -13.62 2.03
C LEU A 526 22.21 -14.80 2.40
N GLN A 527 21.38 -15.24 1.47
CA GLN A 527 20.49 -16.38 1.72
C GLN A 527 21.25 -17.70 1.91
N ALA A 528 22.41 -17.88 1.25
CA ALA A 528 23.26 -19.08 1.38
C ALA A 528 23.92 -19.21 2.76
N GLU A 529 24.00 -18.11 3.48
CA GLU A 529 24.51 -18.01 4.86
C GLU A 529 23.41 -17.44 5.77
N PRO A 530 22.22 -18.10 5.84
CA PRO A 530 21.18 -17.60 6.71
C PRO A 530 21.72 -17.58 8.14
N PHE A 531 21.30 -16.60 8.93
CA PHE A 531 21.64 -16.53 10.34
C PHE A 531 21.34 -17.88 11.00
N HIS A 532 22.35 -18.74 11.13
CA HIS A 532 22.24 -19.94 11.94
C HIS A 532 22.30 -19.53 13.40
N PRO A 533 21.41 -20.09 14.24
CA PRO A 533 21.42 -19.82 15.67
C PRO A 533 22.75 -20.25 16.31
#